data_f32827287711594c2259bbc2219266f5
#
_entry.id   f32827287711594c2259bbc2219266f5
#
_cell.length_a   1.000
_cell.length_b   1.000
_cell.length_c   1.000
_cell.angle_alpha   90.00
_cell.angle_beta   90.00
_cell.angle_gamma   90.00
#
_symmetry.space_group_name_H-M   'P 1'
#
loop_
_entity.id
_entity.type
_entity.pdbx_description
1 polymer ?
#
loop_
_entity_poly.entity_id
_entity_poly.type
_entity_poly.pdbx_seq_one_letter_code
_entity_poly.pdbx_strand_id
1 'polypeptide(L)'
;MIIETNSEKETLDLGFSLGKKACAGQVYTLVGDLGVGKTIFTKGLAKGLGIDEPVSSPTFTIVQIYDEGRLPFYHFDVYRIGDVEEMDEIGYEDYIYGEGVSLIEWANLIEEILPEHYTEIKIEKDLEKGFDYRRITICEY
;
A
#
# COMPACT_ATOMS: atom_id res chain seq x y z
N MET A 1 9.02 13.46 -3.16
CA MET A 1 9.02 13.87 -1.76
C MET A 1 9.69 12.81 -0.90
N ILE A 2 10.55 13.22 0.01
CA ILE A 2 11.23 12.30 0.92
C ILE A 2 10.84 12.68 2.35
N ILE A 3 10.39 11.69 3.12
CA ILE A 3 10.01 11.87 4.52
C ILE A 3 10.82 10.88 5.35
N GLU A 4 11.40 11.38 6.44
CA GLU A 4 12.16 10.55 7.38
C GLU A 4 11.33 10.29 8.62
N THR A 5 11.30 9.04 9.08
CA THR A 5 10.65 8.67 10.33
C THR A 5 11.66 7.98 11.23
N ASN A 6 11.50 8.11 12.54
CA ASN A 6 12.44 7.57 13.53
C ASN A 6 11.79 6.61 14.51
N SER A 7 10.53 6.25 14.29
CA SER A 7 9.82 5.28 15.10
C SER A 7 8.71 4.63 14.30
N GLU A 8 8.23 3.48 14.76
CA GLU A 8 7.07 2.81 14.15
C GLU A 8 5.84 3.72 14.21
N LYS A 9 5.70 4.46 15.31
CA LYS A 9 4.57 5.39 15.47
C LYS A 9 4.59 6.47 14.40
N GLU A 10 5.76 7.04 14.09
CA GLU A 10 5.87 8.06 13.05
C GLU A 10 5.54 7.49 11.67
N THR A 11 5.95 6.26 11.38
CA THR A 11 5.61 5.57 10.13
C THR A 11 4.11 5.30 10.05
N LEU A 12 3.51 4.86 11.15
CA LEU A 12 2.07 4.65 11.25
C LEU A 12 1.31 5.98 11.01
N ASP A 13 1.77 7.06 11.64
CA ASP A 13 1.14 8.37 11.53
C ASP A 13 1.22 8.93 10.11
N LEU A 14 2.30 8.65 9.39
CA LEU A 14 2.42 9.04 7.99
C LEU A 14 1.37 8.32 7.14
N GLY A 15 1.24 7.00 7.32
CA GLY A 15 0.21 6.23 6.64
C GLY A 15 -1.19 6.75 6.96
N PHE A 16 -1.44 7.04 8.24
CA PHE A 16 -2.72 7.61 8.69
C PHE A 16 -3.03 8.93 8.00
N SER A 17 -2.05 9.82 7.91
CA SER A 17 -2.21 11.10 7.24
C SER A 17 -2.58 10.94 5.76
N LEU A 18 -1.91 10.02 5.07
CA LEU A 18 -2.21 9.73 3.66
C LEU A 18 -3.61 9.12 3.50
N GLY A 19 -3.98 8.22 4.41
CA GLY A 19 -5.31 7.61 4.39
C GLY A 19 -6.44 8.63 4.60
N LYS A 20 -6.22 9.60 5.48
CA LYS A 20 -7.20 10.66 5.70
C LYS A 20 -7.40 11.54 4.48
N LYS A 21 -6.37 11.74 3.69
CA LYS A 21 -6.40 12.58 2.50
C LYS A 21 -6.74 11.82 1.22
N ALA A 22 -6.76 10.50 1.28
CA ALA A 22 -6.96 9.67 0.10
C ALA A 22 -8.33 9.92 -0.54
N CYS A 23 -8.34 9.91 -1.86
CA CYS A 23 -9.53 10.11 -2.67
C CYS A 23 -9.94 8.83 -3.37
N ALA A 24 -11.21 8.73 -3.70
CA ALA A 24 -11.74 7.57 -4.43
C ALA A 24 -10.96 7.35 -5.73
N GLY A 25 -10.61 6.11 -5.98
CA GLY A 25 -9.88 5.72 -7.18
C GLY A 25 -8.37 5.84 -7.11
N GLN A 26 -7.82 6.31 -5.99
CA GLN A 26 -6.36 6.40 -5.85
C GLN A 26 -5.72 5.02 -5.75
N VAL A 27 -4.55 4.90 -6.39
CA VAL A 27 -3.75 3.67 -6.38
C VAL A 27 -2.36 3.98 -5.84
N TYR A 28 -1.95 3.22 -4.83
CA TYR A 28 -0.61 3.28 -4.26
C TYR A 28 0.12 1.97 -4.56
N THR A 29 1.41 2.08 -4.87
CA THR A 29 2.30 0.91 -4.90
C THR A 29 3.24 1.01 -3.73
N LEU A 30 3.49 -0.09 -3.03
CA LEU A 30 4.31 -0.12 -1.84
C LEU A 30 5.56 -0.97 -2.08
N VAL A 31 6.72 -0.34 -1.96
CA VAL A 31 8.02 -0.95 -2.25
C VAL A 31 8.88 -0.90 -1.01
N GLY A 32 9.58 -1.99 -0.73
CA GLY A 32 10.51 -2.07 0.38
C GLY A 32 10.88 -3.50 0.70
N ASP A 33 12.05 -3.68 1.30
CA ASP A 33 12.53 -4.99 1.70
C ASP A 33 11.72 -5.54 2.86
N LEU A 34 11.85 -6.85 3.10
CA LEU A 34 11.21 -7.49 4.24
C LEU A 34 11.66 -6.82 5.54
N GLY A 35 10.71 -6.53 6.42
CA GLY A 35 10.99 -5.95 7.73
C GLY A 35 11.22 -4.45 7.77
N VAL A 36 10.96 -3.72 6.68
CA VAL A 36 11.14 -2.25 6.66
C VAL A 36 9.96 -1.47 7.23
N GLY A 37 8.86 -2.14 7.57
CA GLY A 37 7.68 -1.47 8.11
C GLY A 37 6.54 -1.26 7.13
N LYS A 38 6.49 -2.05 6.06
CA LYS A 38 5.38 -2.00 5.09
C LYS A 38 4.04 -2.27 5.77
N THR A 39 4.00 -3.25 6.67
CA THR A 39 2.80 -3.58 7.43
C THR A 39 2.35 -2.43 8.33
N ILE A 40 3.29 -1.76 8.99
CA ILE A 40 3.00 -0.61 9.84
C ILE A 40 2.39 0.53 9.02
N PHE A 41 2.99 0.83 7.86
CA PHE A 41 2.47 1.85 6.96
C PHE A 41 1.06 1.49 6.48
N THR A 42 0.85 0.24 6.08
CA THR A 42 -0.45 -0.24 5.61
C THR A 42 -1.53 -0.11 6.67
N LYS A 43 -1.19 -0.45 7.92
CA LYS A 43 -2.13 -0.29 9.05
C LYS A 43 -2.48 1.17 9.27
N GLY A 44 -1.50 2.06 9.13
CA GLY A 44 -1.74 3.49 9.23
C GLY A 44 -2.68 3.99 8.15
N LEU A 45 -2.43 3.61 6.91
CA LEU A 45 -3.26 3.98 5.77
C LEU A 45 -4.72 3.52 5.97
N ALA A 46 -4.90 2.28 6.41
CA ALA A 46 -6.22 1.72 6.69
C ALA A 46 -6.94 2.51 7.78
N LYS A 47 -6.23 2.82 8.87
CA LYS A 47 -6.81 3.63 9.96
C LYS A 47 -7.21 5.02 9.48
N GLY A 48 -6.42 5.62 8.61
CA GLY A 48 -6.75 6.91 8.01
C GLY A 48 -8.03 6.86 7.17
N LEU A 49 -8.31 5.71 6.58
CA LEU A 49 -9.55 5.46 5.84
C LEU A 49 -10.73 5.12 6.75
N GLY A 50 -10.52 5.02 8.06
CA GLY A 50 -11.57 4.68 9.01
C GLY A 50 -11.79 3.19 9.21
N ILE A 51 -10.81 2.37 8.89
CA ILE A 51 -10.89 0.92 9.04
C ILE A 51 -10.29 0.54 10.40
N ASP A 52 -11.11 -0.03 11.28
CA ASP A 52 -10.70 -0.43 12.63
C ASP A 52 -10.36 -1.92 12.72
N GLU A 53 -10.81 -2.74 11.78
CA GLU A 53 -10.50 -4.17 11.80
C GLU A 53 -9.01 -4.42 11.54
N PRO A 54 -8.46 -5.53 12.05
CA PRO A 54 -7.05 -5.86 11.82
C PRO A 54 -6.75 -6.01 10.33
N VAL A 55 -5.66 -5.37 9.90
CA VAL A 55 -5.20 -5.45 8.51
C VAL A 55 -3.97 -6.35 8.46
N SER A 56 -4.00 -7.35 7.58
CA SER A 56 -2.89 -8.28 7.38
C SER A 56 -2.57 -8.41 5.91
N SER A 57 -1.38 -8.96 5.61
CA SER A 57 -0.97 -9.18 4.23
C SER A 57 -1.81 -10.29 3.57
N PRO A 58 -2.36 -10.06 2.36
CA PRO A 58 -3.17 -11.07 1.67
C PRO A 58 -2.28 -12.09 0.93
N THR A 59 -1.46 -12.82 1.68
CA THR A 59 -0.43 -13.72 1.11
C THR A 59 -1.01 -14.80 0.20
N PHE A 60 -2.19 -15.33 0.52
CA PHE A 60 -2.78 -16.43 -0.22
C PHE A 60 -3.94 -16.05 -1.13
N THR A 61 -4.57 -14.91 -0.86
CA THR A 61 -5.78 -14.49 -1.57
C THR A 61 -5.52 -13.43 -2.63
N ILE A 62 -4.29 -12.93 -2.72
CA ILE A 62 -3.84 -11.86 -3.62
C ILE A 62 -4.48 -10.51 -3.26
N VAL A 63 -5.76 -10.45 -2.97
CA VAL A 63 -6.45 -9.22 -2.57
C VAL A 63 -7.27 -9.43 -1.30
N GLN A 64 -7.21 -8.47 -0.40
CA GLN A 64 -8.05 -8.40 0.79
C GLN A 64 -8.86 -7.11 0.72
N ILE A 65 -10.15 -7.21 0.95
CA ILE A 65 -11.09 -6.09 0.83
C ILE A 65 -11.55 -5.67 2.23
N TYR A 66 -11.46 -4.36 2.52
CA TYR A 66 -11.93 -3.76 3.76
C TYR A 66 -12.91 -2.65 3.38
N ASP A 67 -14.16 -2.80 3.70
CA ASP A 67 -15.21 -1.89 3.25
C ASP A 67 -15.94 -1.14 4.36
N GLU A 68 -15.47 -1.21 5.60
CA GLU A 68 -16.11 -0.54 6.73
C GLU A 68 -15.76 0.94 6.90
N GLY A 69 -14.74 1.42 6.18
CA GLY A 69 -14.23 2.77 6.32
C GLY A 69 -14.94 3.80 5.43
N ARG A 70 -14.33 4.99 5.38
CA ARG A 70 -14.81 6.10 4.56
C ARG A 70 -14.83 5.77 3.07
N LEU A 71 -13.80 5.01 2.63
CA LEU A 71 -13.68 4.49 1.28
C LEU A 71 -13.31 3.01 1.39
N PRO A 72 -13.73 2.17 0.43
CA PRO A 72 -13.24 0.79 0.39
C PRO A 72 -11.71 0.79 0.26
N PHE A 73 -11.07 -0.16 0.92
CA PHE A 73 -9.63 -0.34 0.84
C PHE A 73 -9.33 -1.72 0.26
N TYR A 74 -8.57 -1.74 -0.84
CA TYR A 74 -8.19 -2.96 -1.53
C TYR A 74 -6.69 -3.17 -1.38
N HIS A 75 -6.29 -4.14 -0.56
CA HIS A 75 -4.90 -4.45 -0.30
C HIS A 75 -4.48 -5.65 -1.15
N PHE A 76 -3.58 -5.43 -2.10
CA PHE A 76 -3.07 -6.46 -3.01
C PHE A 76 -1.65 -6.86 -2.62
N ASP A 77 -1.38 -8.15 -2.68
CA ASP A 77 -0.02 -8.69 -2.64
C ASP A 77 0.09 -9.69 -3.80
N VAL A 78 0.81 -9.30 -4.84
CA VAL A 78 0.88 -10.08 -6.08
C VAL A 78 2.18 -10.88 -6.18
N TYR A 79 2.89 -11.07 -5.07
CA TYR A 79 4.16 -11.78 -5.06
C TYR A 79 4.07 -13.20 -5.65
N ARG A 80 2.97 -13.91 -5.41
CA ARG A 80 2.78 -15.28 -5.85
C ARG A 80 2.11 -15.44 -7.20
N ILE A 81 1.86 -14.33 -7.88
CA ILE A 81 1.22 -14.39 -9.19
C ILE A 81 2.18 -14.99 -10.21
N GLY A 82 1.68 -15.92 -11.03
CA GLY A 82 2.49 -16.55 -12.07
C GLY A 82 2.39 -15.83 -13.41
N ASP A 83 1.25 -15.16 -13.64
CA ASP A 83 0.95 -14.49 -14.89
C ASP A 83 -0.03 -13.36 -14.62
N VAL A 84 0.09 -12.24 -15.34
CA VAL A 84 -0.82 -11.10 -15.20
C VAL A 84 -2.27 -11.45 -15.52
N GLU A 85 -2.51 -12.49 -16.30
CA GLU A 85 -3.87 -12.96 -16.59
C GLU A 85 -4.62 -13.41 -15.34
N GLU A 86 -3.90 -13.87 -14.32
CA GLU A 86 -4.50 -14.23 -13.03
C GLU A 86 -5.17 -13.04 -12.36
N MET A 87 -4.71 -11.82 -12.66
CA MET A 87 -5.31 -10.60 -12.12
C MET A 87 -6.72 -10.37 -12.68
N ASP A 88 -6.94 -10.73 -13.94
CA ASP A 88 -8.27 -10.63 -14.54
C ASP A 88 -9.26 -11.56 -13.84
N GLU A 89 -8.78 -12.75 -13.44
CA GLU A 89 -9.62 -13.74 -12.76
C GLU A 89 -10.14 -13.27 -11.41
N ILE A 90 -9.39 -12.40 -10.72
CA ILE A 90 -9.80 -11.86 -9.43
C ILE A 90 -10.57 -10.53 -9.55
N GLY A 91 -10.78 -10.04 -10.77
CA GLY A 91 -11.50 -8.79 -10.98
C GLY A 91 -10.69 -7.54 -10.74
N TYR A 92 -9.39 -7.58 -10.99
CA TYR A 92 -8.45 -6.50 -10.73
C TYR A 92 -8.93 -5.15 -11.22
N GLU A 93 -9.41 -5.06 -12.47
CA GLU A 93 -9.85 -3.78 -13.05
C GLU A 93 -11.02 -3.15 -12.30
N ASP A 94 -11.92 -3.97 -11.77
CA ASP A 94 -13.06 -3.47 -11.01
C ASP A 94 -12.62 -2.77 -9.72
N TYR A 95 -11.52 -3.23 -9.13
CA TYR A 95 -10.96 -2.59 -7.93
C TYR A 95 -10.16 -1.34 -8.30
N ILE A 96 -9.25 -1.45 -9.25
CA ILE A 96 -8.32 -0.37 -9.61
C ILE A 96 -9.06 0.85 -10.15
N TYR A 97 -10.08 0.64 -10.96
CA TYR A 97 -10.88 1.71 -11.54
C TYR A 97 -12.19 1.98 -10.79
N GLY A 98 -12.34 1.39 -9.63
CA GLY A 98 -13.49 1.58 -8.76
C GLY A 98 -13.36 2.81 -7.86
N GLU A 99 -14.21 2.87 -6.84
CA GLU A 99 -14.30 4.02 -5.94
C GLU A 99 -13.43 3.90 -4.69
N GLY A 100 -12.74 2.79 -4.52
CA GLY A 100 -11.91 2.55 -3.35
C GLY A 100 -10.49 3.04 -3.54
N VAL A 101 -9.68 2.83 -2.50
CA VAL A 101 -8.24 3.07 -2.50
C VAL A 101 -7.54 1.73 -2.58
N SER A 102 -6.61 1.59 -3.53
CA SER A 102 -5.85 0.36 -3.72
C SER A 102 -4.41 0.55 -3.26
N LEU A 103 -3.86 -0.46 -2.60
CA LEU A 103 -2.45 -0.51 -2.21
C LEU A 103 -1.90 -1.84 -2.71
N ILE A 104 -0.87 -1.79 -3.55
CA ILE A 104 -0.32 -2.97 -4.23
C ILE A 104 1.12 -3.20 -3.81
N GLU A 105 1.38 -4.34 -3.17
CA GLU A 105 2.75 -4.80 -2.90
C GLU A 105 3.20 -5.69 -4.06
N TRP A 106 4.49 -5.58 -4.42
CA TRP A 106 5.10 -6.30 -5.54
C TRP A 106 4.52 -5.88 -6.91
N ALA A 107 4.13 -4.62 -7.02
CA ALA A 107 3.50 -4.09 -8.23
C ALA A 107 4.39 -4.19 -9.48
N ASN A 108 5.70 -4.29 -9.32
CA ASN A 108 6.61 -4.51 -10.44
C ASN A 108 6.34 -5.81 -11.19
N LEU A 109 5.68 -6.78 -10.57
CA LEU A 109 5.32 -8.04 -11.22
C LEU A 109 4.10 -7.91 -12.14
N ILE A 110 3.35 -6.81 -12.00
CA ILE A 110 2.18 -6.52 -12.82
C ILE A 110 2.27 -5.14 -13.47
N GLU A 111 3.48 -4.66 -13.71
CA GLU A 111 3.75 -3.32 -14.21
C GLU A 111 2.96 -2.99 -15.48
N GLU A 112 2.81 -3.95 -16.39
CA GLU A 112 2.11 -3.76 -17.66
C GLU A 112 0.61 -3.49 -17.51
N ILE A 113 0.01 -3.78 -16.36
CA ILE A 113 -1.41 -3.55 -16.11
C ILE A 113 -1.67 -2.50 -15.03
N LEU A 114 -0.63 -1.82 -14.54
CA LEU A 114 -0.82 -0.71 -13.59
C LEU A 114 -1.58 0.43 -14.29
N PRO A 115 -2.38 1.19 -13.52
CA PRO A 115 -3.08 2.34 -14.11
C PRO A 115 -2.08 3.41 -14.56
N GLU A 116 -2.54 4.33 -15.41
CA GLU A 116 -1.72 5.41 -15.92
C GLU A 116 -1.18 6.30 -14.79
N HIS A 117 -1.99 6.52 -13.76
CA HIS A 117 -1.61 7.35 -12.62
C HIS A 117 -1.65 6.54 -11.33
N TYR A 118 -0.56 6.56 -10.59
CA TYR A 118 -0.46 5.93 -9.27
C TYR A 118 0.63 6.62 -8.47
N THR A 119 0.65 6.38 -7.17
CA THR A 119 1.65 6.93 -6.26
C THR A 119 2.50 5.78 -5.70
N GLU A 120 3.80 5.85 -5.90
CA GLU A 120 4.72 4.86 -5.34
C GLU A 120 5.19 5.31 -3.96
N ILE A 121 5.11 4.41 -2.98
CA ILE A 121 5.62 4.60 -1.62
C ILE A 121 6.78 3.62 -1.46
N LYS A 122 7.99 4.15 -1.30
CA LYS A 122 9.19 3.32 -1.11
C LYS A 122 9.72 3.53 0.29
N ILE A 123 9.85 2.45 1.06
CA ILE A 123 10.34 2.48 2.44
C ILE A 123 11.71 1.82 2.51
N GLU A 124 12.70 2.54 3.03
CA GLU A 124 14.08 2.08 3.15
C GLU A 124 14.61 2.27 4.56
N LYS A 125 15.48 1.36 4.99
CA LYS A 125 16.24 1.47 6.24
C LYS A 125 17.57 2.15 6.00
N ASP A 126 18.10 2.78 7.04
CA ASP A 126 19.48 3.22 7.10
C ASP A 126 19.96 3.01 8.54
N LEU A 127 20.65 1.90 8.79
CA LEU A 127 21.07 1.51 10.14
C LEU A 127 22.07 2.50 10.75
N GLU A 128 22.77 3.26 9.93
CA GLU A 128 23.67 4.30 10.44
C GLU A 128 22.92 5.44 11.10
N LYS A 129 21.67 5.66 10.71
CA LYS A 129 20.80 6.70 11.25
C LYS A 129 19.91 6.23 12.39
N GLY A 130 19.91 4.94 12.68
CA GLY A 130 19.14 4.38 13.78
C GLY A 130 18.36 3.13 13.38
N PHE A 131 18.07 2.28 14.37
CA PHE A 131 17.36 1.02 14.13
C PHE A 131 15.94 1.24 13.62
N ASP A 132 15.26 2.25 14.15
CA ASP A 132 13.87 2.55 13.78
C ASP A 132 13.75 3.63 12.70
N TYR A 133 14.87 4.13 12.22
CA TYR A 133 14.88 5.12 11.15
C TYR A 133 14.34 4.51 9.86
N ARG A 134 13.49 5.27 9.16
CA ARG A 134 13.02 4.91 7.81
C ARG A 134 13.04 6.13 6.91
N ARG A 135 13.47 5.92 5.68
CA ARG A 135 13.37 6.92 4.63
C ARG A 135 12.23 6.49 3.72
N ILE A 136 11.23 7.36 3.60
CA ILE A 136 10.04 7.07 2.82
C ILE A 136 9.99 8.04 1.66
N THR A 137 10.10 7.50 0.45
CA THR A 137 10.08 8.27 -0.78
C THR A 137 8.73 8.12 -1.45
N ILE A 138 8.05 9.23 -1.70
CA ILE A 138 6.72 9.27 -2.31
C ILE A 138 6.84 9.91 -3.67
N CYS A 139 6.52 9.17 -4.71
CA CYS A 139 6.57 9.62 -6.10
C CYS A 139 5.23 9.44 -6.79
N GLU A 140 4.72 10.49 -7.40
CA GLU A 140 3.48 10.44 -8.17
C GLU A 140 3.81 10.23 -9.66
N TYR A 141 3.09 9.31 -10.29
CA TYR A 141 3.24 9.01 -11.72
C TYR A 141 1.98 9.33 -12.50
#